data_b61c7d26417c7bbd2bad7eab12c8e526
#
_entry.id   b61c7d26417c7bbd2bad7eab12c8e526
#
_cell.length_a   1.000
_cell.length_b   1.000
_cell.length_c   1.000
_cell.angle_alpha   90.00
_cell.angle_beta   90.00
_cell.angle_gamma   90.00
#
_symmetry.space_group_name_H-M   'P 1'
#
loop_
_entity.id
_entity.type
_entity.pdbx_description
1 polymer ?
#
loop_
_entity_poly.entity_id
_entity_poly.type
_entity_poly.pdbx_seq_one_letter_code
_entity_poly.pdbx_strand_id
1 'polypeptide(L)'
;MKKAIIITSRVHPGEIPASFALEGMVDFLLSDAKEAKVLREQYIFYIVPMINIDGVVHGNQRTNLAGLDLNRVWSNPSYLLSPVVYAIKNLASMICKERKIDVFCDIHAHF
;
A
#
# COMPACT_ATOMS: atom_id res chain seq x y z
N MET A 1 17.15 16.30 0.22
CA MET A 1 16.58 15.08 -0.43
C MET A 1 15.20 14.82 0.12
N LYS A 2 14.21 14.56 -0.76
CA LYS A 2 12.83 14.26 -0.32
C LYS A 2 12.79 12.95 0.43
N LYS A 3 12.02 12.92 1.52
CA LYS A 3 11.70 11.70 2.25
C LYS A 3 10.62 10.89 1.51
N ALA A 4 10.44 9.63 1.85
CA ALA A 4 9.44 8.77 1.26
C ALA A 4 8.22 8.61 2.17
N ILE A 5 7.06 8.53 1.54
CA ILE A 5 5.80 8.05 2.13
C ILE A 5 5.34 6.87 1.29
N ILE A 6 5.07 5.74 1.93
CA ILE A 6 4.52 4.55 1.28
C ILE A 6 3.05 4.43 1.71
N ILE A 7 2.15 4.32 0.75
CA ILE A 7 0.72 4.14 1.01
C ILE A 7 0.27 2.87 0.29
N THR A 8 -0.33 1.97 1.03
CA THR A 8 -0.88 0.71 0.52
C THR A 8 -2.37 0.61 0.81
N SER A 9 -3.08 -0.23 0.08
CA SER A 9 -4.51 -0.46 0.26
C SER A 9 -4.89 -1.87 -0.19
N ARG A 10 -6.06 -2.33 0.22
CA ARG A 10 -6.66 -3.61 -0.20
C ARG A 10 -5.76 -4.81 0.07
N VAL A 11 -5.11 -4.87 1.21
CA VAL A 11 -4.47 -6.11 1.71
C VAL A 11 -5.54 -7.17 1.98
N HIS A 12 -6.72 -6.75 2.46
CA HIS A 12 -7.91 -7.58 2.53
C HIS A 12 -8.87 -7.26 1.37
N PRO A 13 -9.19 -8.24 0.52
CA PRO A 13 -9.96 -8.00 -0.69
C PRO A 13 -11.36 -7.44 -0.47
N GLY A 14 -12.04 -7.87 0.60
CA GLY A 14 -13.41 -7.45 0.91
C GLY A 14 -13.54 -6.03 1.46
N GLU A 15 -12.44 -5.39 1.82
CA GLU A 15 -12.42 -4.03 2.39
C GLU A 15 -12.47 -2.95 1.29
N ILE A 16 -13.54 -2.97 0.50
CA ILE A 16 -13.74 -2.09 -0.65
C ILE A 16 -13.58 -0.60 -0.33
N PRO A 17 -14.08 -0.06 0.81
CA PRO A 17 -13.91 1.36 1.13
C PRO A 17 -12.46 1.83 1.18
N ALA A 18 -11.51 0.94 1.46
CA ALA A 18 -10.09 1.27 1.46
C ALA A 18 -9.58 1.76 0.10
N SER A 19 -10.08 1.19 -1.01
CA SER A 19 -9.74 1.64 -2.36
C SER A 19 -10.29 3.03 -2.67
N PHE A 20 -11.52 3.34 -2.25
CA PHE A 20 -12.11 4.67 -2.43
C PHE A 20 -11.40 5.72 -1.58
N ALA A 21 -11.00 5.38 -0.36
CA ALA A 21 -10.21 6.27 0.48
C ALA A 21 -8.85 6.59 -0.18
N LEU A 22 -8.17 5.59 -0.73
CA LEU A 22 -6.92 5.79 -1.45
C LEU A 22 -7.11 6.65 -2.70
N GLU A 23 -8.16 6.41 -3.48
CA GLU A 23 -8.49 7.20 -4.68
C GLU A 23 -8.63 8.69 -4.31
N GLY A 24 -9.40 9.01 -3.27
CA GLY A 24 -9.55 10.38 -2.78
C GLY A 24 -8.22 11.00 -2.31
N MET A 25 -7.36 10.21 -1.66
CA MET A 25 -6.02 10.68 -1.28
C MET A 25 -5.16 11.00 -2.49
N VAL A 26 -5.18 10.15 -3.52
CA VAL A 26 -4.42 10.37 -4.76
C VAL A 26 -4.94 11.60 -5.50
N ASP A 27 -6.26 11.75 -5.63
CA ASP A 27 -6.88 12.92 -6.25
C ASP A 27 -6.46 14.21 -5.55
N PHE A 28 -6.47 14.21 -4.21
CA PHE A 28 -5.98 15.35 -3.43
C PHE A 28 -4.49 15.61 -3.69
N LEU A 29 -3.65 14.58 -3.63
CA LEU A 29 -2.21 14.72 -3.84
C LEU A 29 -1.86 15.25 -5.24
N LEU A 30 -2.67 14.97 -6.23
CA LEU A 30 -2.49 15.45 -7.61
C LEU A 30 -3.16 16.81 -7.87
N SER A 31 -3.92 17.33 -6.92
CA SER A 31 -4.65 18.59 -7.06
C SER A 31 -3.75 19.82 -6.99
N ASP A 32 -4.34 20.98 -7.31
CA ASP A 32 -3.71 22.30 -7.20
C ASP A 32 -3.77 22.91 -5.78
N ALA A 33 -4.30 22.17 -4.79
CA ALA A 33 -4.32 22.63 -3.41
C ALA A 33 -2.91 22.96 -2.91
N LYS A 34 -2.79 24.02 -2.13
CA LYS A 34 -1.49 24.48 -1.61
C LYS A 34 -0.82 23.40 -0.77
N GLU A 35 -1.59 22.71 0.06
CA GLU A 35 -1.12 21.64 0.92
C GLU A 35 -0.60 20.44 0.11
N ALA A 36 -1.30 20.09 -0.99
CA ALA A 36 -0.86 19.02 -1.88
C ALA A 36 0.46 19.37 -2.58
N LYS A 37 0.62 20.62 -3.01
CA LYS A 37 1.89 21.11 -3.60
C LYS A 37 3.03 21.02 -2.61
N VAL A 38 2.85 21.48 -1.37
CA VAL A 38 3.85 21.41 -0.31
C VAL A 38 4.24 19.97 -0.03
N LEU A 39 3.26 19.05 0.06
CA LEU A 39 3.54 17.63 0.27
C LEU A 39 4.39 17.04 -0.86
N ARG A 40 4.05 17.31 -2.11
CA ARG A 40 4.83 16.83 -3.27
C ARG A 40 6.24 17.44 -3.37
N GLU A 41 6.44 18.64 -2.83
CA GLU A 41 7.77 19.27 -2.74
C GLU A 41 8.64 18.61 -1.69
N GLN A 42 8.07 18.14 -0.58
CA GLN A 42 8.80 17.57 0.55
C GLN A 42 8.97 16.06 0.48
N TYR A 43 8.02 15.35 -0.16
CA TYR A 43 7.95 13.90 -0.16
C TYR A 43 7.89 13.29 -1.56
N ILE A 44 8.36 12.05 -1.66
CA ILE A 44 8.04 11.13 -2.76
C ILE A 44 7.04 10.12 -2.22
N PHE A 45 5.93 9.98 -2.95
CA PHE A 45 4.86 9.03 -2.61
C PHE A 45 5.02 7.76 -3.44
N TYR A 46 5.10 6.63 -2.76
CA TYR A 46 5.05 5.29 -3.35
C TYR A 46 3.68 4.70 -3.01
N ILE A 47 2.89 4.43 -4.03
CA ILE A 47 1.49 4.03 -3.83
C ILE A 47 1.28 2.64 -4.41
N VAL A 48 0.79 1.72 -3.57
CA VAL A 48 0.38 0.36 -3.94
C VAL A 48 -1.13 0.28 -3.76
N PRO A 49 -1.91 0.53 -4.82
CA PRO A 49 -3.36 0.75 -4.69
C PRO A 49 -4.14 -0.52 -4.33
N MET A 50 -3.60 -1.68 -4.62
CA MET A 50 -4.28 -2.95 -4.37
C MET A 50 -3.26 -4.05 -4.12
N ILE A 51 -3.02 -4.38 -2.85
CA ILE A 51 -2.05 -5.44 -2.49
C ILE A 51 -2.57 -6.80 -2.94
N ASN A 52 -3.81 -7.13 -2.62
CA ASN A 52 -4.39 -8.46 -2.85
C ASN A 52 -5.25 -8.50 -4.11
N ILE A 53 -4.63 -8.26 -5.26
CA ILE A 53 -5.31 -8.26 -6.57
C ILE A 53 -6.00 -9.60 -6.83
N ASP A 54 -5.31 -10.70 -6.60
CA ASP A 54 -5.83 -12.05 -6.86
C ASP A 54 -7.07 -12.33 -6.00
N GLY A 55 -7.03 -11.98 -4.73
CA GLY A 55 -8.18 -12.11 -3.84
C GLY A 55 -9.37 -11.28 -4.29
N VAL A 56 -9.14 -10.06 -4.79
CA VAL A 56 -10.22 -9.21 -5.34
C VAL A 56 -10.82 -9.84 -6.59
N VAL A 57 -10.02 -10.30 -7.53
CA VAL A 57 -10.48 -10.92 -8.77
C VAL A 57 -11.29 -12.20 -8.49
N HIS A 58 -10.87 -13.00 -7.52
CA HIS A 58 -11.57 -14.21 -7.12
C HIS A 58 -12.79 -13.98 -6.21
N GLY A 59 -12.97 -12.77 -5.70
CA GLY A 59 -14.07 -12.45 -4.78
C GLY A 59 -13.85 -12.95 -3.35
N ASN A 60 -12.60 -13.14 -2.94
CA ASN A 60 -12.27 -13.49 -1.56
C ASN A 60 -12.57 -12.32 -0.63
N GLN A 61 -12.96 -12.62 0.61
CA GLN A 61 -13.19 -11.59 1.62
C GLN A 61 -11.87 -11.13 2.26
N ARG A 62 -10.97 -12.04 2.57
CA ARG A 62 -9.81 -11.76 3.41
C ARG A 62 -8.49 -12.29 2.87
N THR A 63 -8.46 -13.51 2.36
CA THR A 63 -7.23 -14.22 2.02
C THR A 63 -6.80 -14.02 0.57
N ASN A 64 -5.54 -14.35 0.28
CA ASN A 64 -5.06 -14.52 -1.08
C ASN A 64 -5.40 -15.92 -1.63
N LEU A 65 -4.91 -16.29 -2.82
CA LEU A 65 -5.16 -17.60 -3.44
C LEU A 65 -4.56 -18.77 -2.65
N ALA A 66 -3.52 -18.52 -1.85
CA ALA A 66 -2.93 -19.54 -0.98
C ALA A 66 -3.67 -19.70 0.35
N GLY A 67 -4.79 -18.99 0.55
CA GLY A 67 -5.55 -19.01 1.80
C GLY A 67 -4.90 -18.23 2.94
N LEU A 68 -3.92 -17.36 2.66
CA LEU A 68 -3.22 -16.59 3.68
C LEU A 68 -3.86 -15.21 3.86
N ASP A 69 -3.97 -14.79 5.12
CA ASP A 69 -4.16 -13.40 5.46
C ASP A 69 -2.84 -12.65 5.28
N LEU A 70 -2.76 -11.83 4.24
CA LEU A 70 -1.54 -11.12 3.89
C LEU A 70 -1.10 -10.12 4.98
N ASN A 71 -2.02 -9.66 5.83
CA ASN A 71 -1.67 -8.79 6.96
C ASN A 71 -1.13 -9.56 8.19
N ARG A 72 -0.85 -10.84 8.06
CA ARG A 72 -0.20 -11.69 9.09
C ARG A 72 1.19 -12.16 8.67
N VAL A 73 1.63 -11.83 7.45
CA VAL A 73 2.88 -12.39 6.90
C VAL A 73 3.97 -11.33 6.67
N TRP A 74 3.78 -10.10 7.11
CA TRP A 74 4.74 -9.01 6.91
C TRP A 74 6.12 -9.27 7.52
N SER A 75 6.18 -9.97 8.65
CA SER A 75 7.46 -10.28 9.32
C SER A 75 8.32 -11.25 8.51
N ASN A 76 7.69 -12.23 7.86
CA ASN A 76 8.39 -13.26 7.08
C ASN A 76 7.57 -13.66 5.84
N PRO A 77 7.46 -12.79 4.81
CA PRO A 77 6.69 -13.10 3.62
C PRO A 77 7.39 -14.16 2.76
N SER A 78 6.60 -15.07 2.20
CA SER A 78 7.07 -16.09 1.27
C SER A 78 7.06 -15.55 -0.16
N TYR A 79 8.15 -15.77 -0.90
CA TYR A 79 8.19 -15.45 -2.34
C TYR A 79 7.11 -16.21 -3.13
N LEU A 80 6.82 -17.46 -2.75
CA LEU A 80 5.85 -18.31 -3.45
C LEU A 80 4.40 -18.09 -2.98
N LEU A 81 4.18 -17.95 -1.66
CA LEU A 81 2.84 -17.96 -1.08
C LEU A 81 2.28 -16.56 -0.79
N SER A 82 3.13 -15.57 -0.67
CA SER A 82 2.77 -14.16 -0.45
C SER A 82 3.67 -13.20 -1.26
N PRO A 83 3.76 -13.40 -2.58
CA PRO A 83 4.74 -12.69 -3.42
C PRO A 83 4.57 -11.17 -3.39
N VAL A 84 3.35 -10.66 -3.28
CA VAL A 84 3.10 -9.21 -3.25
C VAL A 84 3.67 -8.57 -1.99
N VAL A 85 3.44 -9.17 -0.82
CA VAL A 85 4.00 -8.67 0.45
C VAL A 85 5.53 -8.77 0.43
N TYR A 86 6.06 -9.86 -0.11
CA TYR A 86 7.50 -10.02 -0.32
C TYR A 86 8.07 -8.88 -1.18
N ALA A 87 7.41 -8.56 -2.30
CA ALA A 87 7.83 -7.48 -3.21
C ALA A 87 7.74 -6.09 -2.54
N ILE A 88 6.68 -5.80 -1.80
CA ILE A 88 6.52 -4.51 -1.09
C ILE A 88 7.61 -4.35 -0.03
N LYS A 89 7.92 -5.41 0.69
CA LYS A 89 8.99 -5.39 1.71
C LYS A 89 10.36 -5.14 1.09
N ASN A 90 10.64 -5.74 -0.05
CA ASN A 90 11.86 -5.49 -0.82
C ASN A 90 11.90 -4.05 -1.34
N LEU A 91 10.79 -3.53 -1.86
CA LEU A 91 10.68 -2.14 -2.28
C LEU A 91 11.01 -1.18 -1.12
N ALA A 92 10.42 -1.40 0.05
CA ALA A 92 10.69 -0.58 1.23
C ALA A 92 12.18 -0.64 1.62
N SER A 93 12.80 -1.82 1.55
CA SER A 93 14.24 -1.99 1.80
C SER A 93 15.11 -1.22 0.79
N MET A 94 14.72 -1.21 -0.47
CA MET A 94 15.43 -0.43 -1.51
C MET A 94 15.29 1.07 -1.26
N ILE A 95 14.09 1.54 -0.96
CA ILE A 95 13.83 2.94 -0.64
C ILE A 95 14.67 3.39 0.57
N CYS A 96 14.74 2.58 1.62
CA CYS A 96 15.52 2.88 2.82
C CYS A 96 17.02 3.08 2.55
N LYS A 97 17.57 2.47 1.49
CA LYS A 97 18.97 2.68 1.10
C LYS A 97 19.22 4.05 0.47
N GLU A 98 18.19 4.64 -0.12
CA GLU A 98 18.29 5.90 -0.86
C GLU A 98 17.80 7.09 -0.03
N ARG A 99 16.73 6.89 0.76
CA ARG A 99 16.07 7.96 1.51
C ARG A 99 15.34 7.44 2.74
N LYS A 100 15.08 8.32 3.69
CA LYS A 100 14.29 8.00 4.86
C LYS A 100 12.82 7.76 4.47
N ILE A 101 12.25 6.65 4.91
CA ILE A 101 10.79 6.45 4.92
C ILE A 101 10.26 7.13 6.19
N ASP A 102 9.42 8.15 6.01
CA ASP A 102 8.85 8.91 7.12
C ASP A 102 7.52 8.32 7.59
N VAL A 103 6.73 7.79 6.64
CA VAL A 103 5.43 7.17 6.91
C VAL A 103 5.25 5.93 6.04
N PHE A 104 4.75 4.86 6.66
CA PHE A 104 4.14 3.73 5.98
C PHE A 104 2.69 3.64 6.43
N CYS A 105 1.75 3.83 5.51
CA CYS A 105 0.32 3.84 5.78
C CYS A 105 -0.37 2.72 4.99
N ASP A 106 -0.98 1.79 5.70
CA ASP A 106 -1.78 0.71 5.10
C ASP A 106 -3.26 0.97 5.39
N ILE A 107 -4.03 1.21 4.33
CA ILE A 107 -5.43 1.62 4.43
C ILE A 107 -6.33 0.39 4.47
N HIS A 108 -7.09 0.29 5.55
CA HIS A 108 -8.07 -0.74 5.79
C HIS A 108 -9.49 -0.18 5.83
N ALA A 109 -10.48 -1.08 5.84
CA ALA A 109 -11.83 -0.80 6.28
C ALA A 109 -12.23 -1.82 7.35
N HIS A 110 -13.24 -1.48 8.15
CA HIS A 110 -13.76 -2.35 9.20
C HIS A 110 -15.28 -2.43 9.10
N PHE A 111 -15.80 -3.63 9.28
CA PHE A 111 -17.23 -3.91 9.25
C PHE A 111 -17.78 -4.10 10.65
#